data_ec94d8c593ee8c9af3e256c43abae1a3
#
_entry.id   ec94d8c593ee8c9af3e256c43abae1a3
#
_cell.length_a   1.000
_cell.length_b   1.000
_cell.length_c   1.000
_cell.angle_alpha   90.00
_cell.angle_beta   90.00
_cell.angle_gamma   90.00
#
_symmetry.space_group_name_H-M   'P 1'
#
loop_
_entity.id
_entity.type
_entity.pdbx_description
1 polymer ?
#
loop_
_entity_poly.entity_id
_entity_poly.type
_entity_poly.pdbx_seq_one_letter_code
_entity_poly.pdbx_strand_id
1 'polypeptide(L)'
;NEDISQNEGTVYYDVRFNAIAPSTGEHDNIRLIINAEAQNRFKPKYPLTKRAVYYGSRLISAQHGTVFTKSDYQKLRKVYSIWICVNPAKRFRNTITRYSLKPETIIGNAVEAPENYDLINIVMVCLGKMEEWNDNNLIKFLGVLFQNELSAREKKDILERDFNIPMTEIFESEVDDMCNLSQGVAEEAMQKGLEQGRQEGIEQGRTYALIVKYTP
;
A
#
# COMPACT_ATOMS: atom_id res chain seq x y z
N ASN A 1 -9.63 29.81 16.22
CA ASN A 1 -10.04 28.72 15.35
C ASN A 1 -9.49 27.43 15.94
N GLU A 2 -10.37 26.64 16.54
CA GLU A 2 -10.04 25.31 17.03
C GLU A 2 -10.34 24.32 15.91
N ASP A 3 -9.36 23.55 15.51
CA ASP A 3 -9.56 22.40 14.62
C ASP A 3 -9.98 21.21 15.47
N ILE A 4 -11.30 21.08 15.66
CA ILE A 4 -11.88 19.92 16.35
C ILE A 4 -12.23 18.90 15.25
N SER A 5 -11.33 17.96 14.98
CA SER A 5 -11.59 16.85 14.08
C SER A 5 -12.57 15.84 14.71
N GLN A 6 -13.82 16.23 14.88
CA GLN A 6 -14.84 15.41 15.58
C GLN A 6 -15.40 14.26 14.74
N ASN A 7 -15.15 14.17 13.43
CA ASN A 7 -15.76 13.17 12.54
C ASN A 7 -14.81 12.56 11.51
N GLU A 8 -13.54 12.38 11.86
CA GLU A 8 -12.67 11.57 11.03
C GLU A 8 -13.08 10.10 11.16
N GLY A 9 -13.68 9.54 10.12
CA GLY A 9 -14.07 8.13 10.06
C GLY A 9 -12.91 7.18 10.42
N THR A 10 -13.24 5.94 10.75
CA THR A 10 -12.25 4.89 11.02
C THR A 10 -11.41 4.62 9.78
N VAL A 11 -10.09 4.62 9.92
CA VAL A 11 -9.16 4.15 8.89
C VAL A 11 -8.76 2.72 9.24
N TYR A 12 -8.97 1.80 8.30
CA TYR A 12 -8.52 0.43 8.42
C TYR A 12 -7.19 0.29 7.68
N TYR A 13 -6.22 -0.33 8.34
CA TYR A 13 -4.90 -0.65 7.78
C TYR A 13 -4.82 -2.15 7.56
N ASP A 14 -4.29 -2.58 6.41
CA ASP A 14 -4.10 -4.01 6.14
C ASP A 14 -3.12 -4.61 7.15
N VAL A 15 -1.96 -3.97 7.32
CA VAL A 15 -0.97 -4.34 8.33
C VAL A 15 -0.39 -3.08 8.96
N ARG A 16 -0.42 -3.01 10.30
CA ARG A 16 0.22 -1.93 11.05
C ARG A 16 1.07 -2.50 12.18
N PHE A 17 2.34 -2.08 12.25
CA PHE A 17 3.26 -2.53 13.29
C PHE A 17 4.27 -1.44 13.67
N ASN A 18 4.90 -1.63 14.84
CA ASN A 18 6.03 -0.82 15.26
C ASN A 18 7.32 -1.54 14.91
N ALA A 19 8.27 -0.84 14.30
CA ALA A 19 9.57 -1.36 13.97
C ALA A 19 10.68 -0.56 14.65
N ILE A 20 11.80 -1.19 14.84
CA ILE A 20 13.04 -0.57 15.30
C ILE A 20 14.05 -0.73 14.18
N ALA A 21 14.44 0.38 13.58
CA ALA A 21 15.52 0.38 12.61
C ALA A 21 16.86 0.66 13.34
N PRO A 22 17.94 -0.06 13.02
CA PRO A 22 19.26 0.28 13.52
C PRO A 22 19.63 1.68 13.02
N SER A 23 20.11 2.54 13.92
CA SER A 23 20.67 3.82 13.50
C SER A 23 22.09 3.58 12.95
N THR A 24 22.50 4.41 12.02
CA THR A 24 23.89 4.40 11.50
C THR A 24 24.88 5.12 12.43
N GLY A 25 24.44 5.63 13.59
CA GLY A 25 25.22 6.32 14.59
C GLY A 25 25.20 5.63 15.96
N GLU A 26 26.05 6.05 16.86
CA GLU A 26 26.29 5.41 18.19
C GLU A 26 25.11 5.48 19.17
N HIS A 27 24.02 6.17 18.84
CA HIS A 27 22.88 6.39 19.75
C HIS A 27 21.52 6.16 19.11
N ASP A 28 20.71 5.34 19.79
CA ASP A 28 19.28 5.11 19.68
C ASP A 28 18.71 4.48 18.41
N ASN A 29 18.12 3.31 18.60
CA ASN A 29 17.26 2.67 17.63
C ASN A 29 16.10 3.59 17.21
N ILE A 30 15.98 3.86 15.92
CA ILE A 30 14.88 4.66 15.37
C ILE A 30 13.59 3.87 15.50
N ARG A 31 12.65 4.39 16.26
CA ARG A 31 11.31 3.80 16.39
C ARG A 31 10.41 4.30 15.27
N LEU A 32 9.87 3.36 14.51
CA LEU A 32 9.05 3.62 13.33
C LEU A 32 7.65 3.05 13.53
N ILE A 33 6.65 3.72 12.97
CA ILE A 33 5.32 3.16 12.76
C ILE A 33 5.18 2.86 11.28
N ILE A 34 4.96 1.59 10.95
CA ILE A 34 4.84 1.14 9.57
C ILE A 34 3.42 0.67 9.33
N ASN A 35 2.84 1.13 8.23
CA ASN A 35 1.61 0.64 7.65
C ASN A 35 1.93 0.09 6.26
N ALA A 36 1.54 -1.13 5.98
CA ALA A 36 1.67 -1.76 4.67
C ALA A 36 0.28 -2.08 4.11
N GLU A 37 0.04 -1.70 2.87
CA GLU A 37 -1.21 -1.87 2.15
C GLU A 37 -0.97 -2.58 0.81
N ALA A 38 -1.61 -3.72 0.60
CA ALA A 38 -1.56 -4.43 -0.68
C ALA A 38 -2.74 -3.98 -1.56
N GLN A 39 -2.44 -3.40 -2.73
CA GLN A 39 -3.43 -2.85 -3.64
C GLN A 39 -3.43 -3.58 -4.98
N ASN A 40 -4.47 -4.35 -5.24
CA ASN A 40 -4.64 -5.02 -6.54
C ASN A 40 -5.09 -4.04 -7.65
N ARG A 41 -5.87 -2.99 -7.32
CA ARG A 41 -6.31 -1.97 -8.28
C ARG A 41 -5.55 -0.66 -8.06
N PHE A 42 -4.68 -0.30 -9.01
CA PHE A 42 -3.90 0.95 -8.95
C PHE A 42 -4.72 2.22 -9.18
N LYS A 43 -5.86 2.13 -9.88
CA LYS A 43 -6.75 3.27 -10.13
C LYS A 43 -8.12 3.07 -9.48
N PRO A 44 -8.27 3.33 -8.17
CA PRO A 44 -9.58 3.66 -7.62
C PRO A 44 -10.06 4.97 -8.26
N LYS A 45 -11.29 5.41 -7.94
CA LYS A 45 -11.87 6.68 -8.46
C LYS A 45 -11.02 7.93 -8.14
N TYR A 46 -9.92 7.80 -7.42
CA TYR A 46 -8.99 8.85 -6.98
C TYR A 46 -7.52 8.38 -7.10
N PRO A 47 -6.55 9.32 -7.15
CA PRO A 47 -5.12 8.97 -7.12
C PRO A 47 -4.75 8.27 -5.80
N LEU A 48 -4.20 7.06 -5.90
CA LEU A 48 -3.83 6.26 -4.73
C LEU A 48 -2.84 6.98 -3.81
N THR A 49 -1.93 7.77 -4.37
CA THR A 49 -0.98 8.58 -3.60
C THR A 49 -1.68 9.56 -2.65
N LYS A 50 -2.84 10.14 -3.04
CA LYS A 50 -3.62 11.01 -2.14
C LYS A 50 -4.12 10.25 -0.92
N ARG A 51 -4.63 9.02 -1.13
CA ARG A 51 -5.04 8.15 -0.02
C ARG A 51 -3.86 7.79 0.87
N ALA A 52 -2.71 7.47 0.27
CA ALA A 52 -1.51 7.13 1.00
C ALA A 52 -0.99 8.29 1.88
N VAL A 53 -1.02 9.52 1.35
CA VAL A 53 -0.69 10.73 2.12
C VAL A 53 -1.68 10.91 3.28
N TYR A 54 -2.97 10.76 3.05
CA TYR A 54 -3.98 10.84 4.11
C TYR A 54 -3.74 9.79 5.21
N TYR A 55 -3.46 8.54 4.84
CA TYR A 55 -3.15 7.47 5.80
C TYR A 55 -1.89 7.77 6.61
N GLY A 56 -0.83 8.25 5.97
CA GLY A 56 0.39 8.68 6.66
C GLY A 56 0.13 9.83 7.65
N SER A 57 -0.69 10.81 7.26
CA SER A 57 -1.08 11.93 8.14
C SER A 57 -1.89 11.43 9.35
N ARG A 58 -2.78 10.47 9.15
CA ARG A 58 -3.54 9.82 10.23
C ARG A 58 -2.64 9.07 11.21
N LEU A 59 -1.57 8.42 10.72
CA LEU A 59 -0.57 7.76 11.58
C LEU A 59 0.22 8.78 12.42
N ILE A 60 0.51 9.96 11.88
CA ILE A 60 1.12 11.06 12.65
C ILE A 60 0.14 11.56 13.71
N SER A 61 -1.08 11.91 13.33
CA SER A 61 -2.11 12.44 14.23
C SER A 61 -2.46 11.47 15.36
N ALA A 62 -2.57 10.18 15.06
CA ALA A 62 -2.91 9.13 16.04
C ALA A 62 -1.84 8.89 17.12
N GLN A 63 -0.69 9.55 17.04
CA GLN A 63 0.34 9.48 18.07
C GLN A 63 0.01 10.37 19.27
N HIS A 64 -0.81 11.41 19.08
CA HIS A 64 -1.29 12.22 20.19
C HIS A 64 -2.17 11.38 21.14
N GLY A 65 -1.90 11.47 22.42
CA GLY A 65 -2.59 10.66 23.44
C GLY A 65 -2.05 9.23 23.61
N THR A 66 -1.20 8.74 22.68
CA THR A 66 -0.62 7.38 22.72
C THR A 66 0.91 7.37 22.82
N VAL A 67 1.59 8.12 21.97
CA VAL A 67 3.05 8.24 21.95
C VAL A 67 3.51 9.47 22.71
N PHE A 68 2.79 10.55 22.56
CA PHE A 68 3.03 11.80 23.28
C PHE A 68 1.73 12.45 23.76
N THR A 69 1.83 13.32 24.76
CA THR A 69 0.70 14.10 25.32
C THR A 69 1.10 15.56 25.44
N LYS A 70 0.11 16.45 25.48
CA LYS A 70 0.35 17.88 25.56
C LYS A 70 1.25 18.37 24.42
N SER A 71 2.30 19.10 24.71
CA SER A 71 3.23 19.70 23.73
C SER A 71 4.57 18.94 23.63
N ASP A 72 4.59 17.66 24.02
CA ASP A 72 5.82 16.85 24.00
C ASP A 72 6.09 16.28 22.58
N TYR A 73 6.11 17.15 21.58
CA TYR A 73 6.28 16.81 20.17
C TYR A 73 7.61 16.14 19.85
N GLN A 74 8.62 16.29 20.66
CA GLN A 74 9.91 15.61 20.52
C GLN A 74 9.81 14.09 20.55
N LYS A 75 8.72 13.53 21.10
CA LYS A 75 8.44 12.09 21.10
C LYS A 75 7.76 11.60 19.83
N LEU A 76 7.43 12.50 18.90
CA LEU A 76 6.77 12.15 17.65
C LEU A 76 7.68 11.21 16.86
N ARG A 77 7.14 10.07 16.47
CA ARG A 77 7.86 9.03 15.73
C ARG A 77 7.63 9.17 14.24
N LYS A 78 8.66 8.90 13.47
CA LYS A 78 8.59 8.80 12.03
C LYS A 78 7.64 7.69 11.61
N VAL A 79 6.82 7.95 10.58
CA VAL A 79 5.88 6.99 10.03
C VAL A 79 6.24 6.65 8.58
N TYR A 80 6.03 5.40 8.24
CA TYR A 80 6.08 4.90 6.88
C TYR A 80 4.72 4.33 6.50
N SER A 81 4.15 4.82 5.41
CA SER A 81 2.97 4.26 4.77
C SER A 81 3.40 3.61 3.45
N ILE A 82 3.47 2.27 3.44
CA ILE A 82 4.00 1.48 2.33
C ILE A 82 2.83 0.89 1.55
N TRP A 83 2.82 1.09 0.25
CA TRP A 83 1.76 0.67 -0.66
C TRP A 83 2.33 -0.26 -1.73
N ILE A 84 1.94 -1.53 -1.69
CA ILE A 84 2.37 -2.54 -2.66
C ILE A 84 1.29 -2.62 -3.73
N CYS A 85 1.58 -2.06 -4.91
CA CYS A 85 0.68 -2.01 -6.05
C CYS A 85 0.98 -3.20 -6.97
N VAL A 86 0.10 -4.21 -6.94
CA VAL A 86 0.31 -5.46 -7.68
C VAL A 86 0.10 -5.27 -9.19
N ASN A 87 -0.96 -4.53 -9.58
CA ASN A 87 -1.32 -4.28 -10.99
C ASN A 87 -1.27 -2.78 -11.34
N PRO A 88 -0.10 -2.12 -11.30
CA PRO A 88 0.01 -0.71 -11.64
C PRO A 88 -0.11 -0.51 -13.16
N ALA A 89 -0.45 0.73 -13.58
CA ALA A 89 -0.36 1.09 -14.99
C ALA A 89 1.09 0.92 -15.50
N LYS A 90 1.26 0.54 -16.78
CA LYS A 90 2.56 0.18 -17.39
C LYS A 90 3.69 1.14 -17.04
N ARG A 91 3.43 2.46 -17.08
CA ARG A 91 4.44 3.50 -16.79
C ARG A 91 4.97 3.51 -15.34
N PHE A 92 4.29 2.83 -14.41
CA PHE A 92 4.69 2.76 -13.00
C PHE A 92 5.32 1.42 -12.62
N ARG A 93 5.29 0.44 -13.49
CA ARG A 93 5.80 -0.91 -13.21
C ARG A 93 7.30 -0.89 -12.89
N ASN A 94 7.69 -1.79 -12.03
CA ASN A 94 9.07 -1.97 -11.58
C ASN A 94 9.67 -0.69 -10.96
N THR A 95 8.86 0.05 -10.20
CA THR A 95 9.32 1.26 -9.52
C THR A 95 9.06 1.23 -8.02
N ILE A 96 9.99 1.83 -7.28
CA ILE A 96 9.81 2.17 -5.87
C ILE A 96 9.99 3.68 -5.76
N THR A 97 8.93 4.37 -5.35
CA THR A 97 8.95 5.83 -5.21
C THR A 97 8.64 6.22 -3.77
N ARG A 98 9.51 7.01 -3.17
CA ARG A 98 9.30 7.60 -1.85
C ARG A 98 8.88 9.06 -1.97
N TYR A 99 7.81 9.42 -1.28
CA TYR A 99 7.37 10.79 -1.07
C TYR A 99 7.65 11.14 0.39
N SER A 100 8.37 12.22 0.62
CA SER A 100 8.77 12.69 1.95
C SER A 100 8.82 14.22 1.98
N LEU A 101 8.76 14.79 3.16
CA LEU A 101 8.97 16.22 3.34
C LEU A 101 10.44 16.55 3.11
N LYS A 102 10.70 17.63 2.38
CA LYS A 102 12.04 18.19 2.17
C LYS A 102 11.98 19.69 2.35
N PRO A 103 12.95 20.29 3.02
CA PRO A 103 13.03 21.74 3.13
C PRO A 103 13.42 22.35 1.79
N GLU A 104 12.84 23.49 1.48
CA GLU A 104 13.25 24.37 0.40
C GLU A 104 13.52 25.75 1.02
N THR A 105 14.76 26.18 1.00
CA THR A 105 15.14 27.49 1.56
C THR A 105 14.75 28.58 0.58
N ILE A 106 13.76 29.38 0.94
CA ILE A 106 13.29 30.50 0.11
C ILE A 106 14.12 31.78 0.38
N ILE A 107 14.45 32.03 1.65
CA ILE A 107 15.27 33.18 2.07
C ILE A 107 16.18 32.74 3.21
N GLY A 108 17.43 33.15 3.16
CA GLY A 108 18.43 32.80 4.16
C GLY A 108 18.98 31.37 3.99
N ASN A 109 19.60 30.82 5.03
CA ASN A 109 20.33 29.52 5.00
C ASN A 109 20.10 28.67 6.27
N ALA A 110 19.05 28.93 7.03
CA ALA A 110 18.70 28.10 8.17
C ALA A 110 18.07 26.77 7.68
N VAL A 111 18.68 25.66 8.08
CA VAL A 111 18.17 24.30 7.79
C VAL A 111 18.02 23.57 9.11
N GLU A 112 16.83 23.05 9.35
CA GLU A 112 16.52 22.22 10.51
C GLU A 112 17.08 20.80 10.32
N ALA A 113 17.35 20.08 11.40
CA ALA A 113 17.85 18.70 11.35
C ALA A 113 16.75 17.76 10.79
N PRO A 114 17.10 16.79 9.91
CA PRO A 114 16.14 15.91 9.24
C PRO A 114 15.20 15.15 10.20
N GLU A 115 15.67 14.79 11.39
CA GLU A 115 14.87 14.12 12.42
C GLU A 115 13.68 14.94 12.90
N ASN A 116 13.69 16.25 12.72
CA ASN A 116 12.64 17.16 13.16
C ASN A 116 11.54 17.38 12.11
N TYR A 117 11.77 17.07 10.84
CA TYR A 117 10.80 17.30 9.76
C TYR A 117 10.53 16.08 8.87
N ASP A 118 11.47 15.16 8.67
CA ASP A 118 11.27 13.97 7.82
C ASP A 118 10.52 12.87 8.59
N LEU A 119 9.32 13.22 9.07
CA LEU A 119 8.51 12.38 9.94
C LEU A 119 7.44 11.56 9.21
N ILE A 120 7.13 11.91 7.96
CA ILE A 120 6.14 11.22 7.15
C ILE A 120 6.77 10.74 5.84
N ASN A 121 6.71 9.43 5.61
CA ASN A 121 7.21 8.82 4.39
C ASN A 121 6.16 7.92 3.77
N ILE A 122 5.81 8.21 2.54
CA ILE A 122 4.93 7.38 1.71
C ILE A 122 5.80 6.62 0.73
N VAL A 123 5.71 5.30 0.71
CA VAL A 123 6.48 4.46 -0.21
C VAL A 123 5.52 3.72 -1.12
N MET A 124 5.58 4.01 -2.40
CA MET A 124 4.80 3.33 -3.44
C MET A 124 5.71 2.29 -4.11
N VAL A 125 5.42 1.03 -3.89
CA VAL A 125 6.09 -0.11 -4.53
C VAL A 125 5.18 -0.62 -5.62
N CYS A 126 5.53 -0.39 -6.88
CA CYS A 126 4.75 -0.79 -8.04
C CYS A 126 5.39 -1.99 -8.72
N LEU A 127 4.76 -3.15 -8.58
CA LEU A 127 5.27 -4.40 -9.13
C LEU A 127 5.10 -4.43 -10.66
N GLY A 128 6.03 -5.06 -11.36
CA GLY A 128 5.93 -5.37 -12.78
C GLY A 128 5.29 -6.73 -13.00
N LYS A 129 5.03 -7.08 -14.26
CA LYS A 129 4.73 -8.45 -14.63
C LYS A 129 6.00 -9.32 -14.50
N MET A 130 5.82 -10.62 -14.38
CA MET A 130 6.92 -11.57 -14.20
C MET A 130 7.97 -11.46 -15.33
N GLU A 131 7.53 -11.28 -16.56
CA GLU A 131 8.42 -11.13 -17.72
C GLU A 131 9.18 -9.79 -17.75
N GLU A 132 8.72 -8.81 -16.97
CA GLU A 132 9.29 -7.47 -16.89
C GLU A 132 10.18 -7.29 -15.64
N TRP A 133 10.32 -8.32 -14.79
CA TRP A 133 11.15 -8.20 -13.61
C TRP A 133 12.60 -7.93 -13.97
N ASN A 134 13.12 -6.86 -13.41
CA ASN A 134 14.54 -6.51 -13.54
C ASN A 134 15.36 -7.17 -12.41
N ASP A 135 16.66 -6.90 -12.41
CA ASP A 135 17.60 -7.43 -11.41
C ASP A 135 17.38 -6.91 -9.97
N ASN A 136 16.27 -6.17 -9.73
CA ASN A 136 15.95 -5.70 -8.38
C ASN A 136 15.30 -6.82 -7.57
N ASN A 137 16.11 -7.43 -6.70
CA ASN A 137 15.70 -8.56 -5.88
C ASN A 137 14.45 -8.27 -5.02
N LEU A 138 14.26 -7.03 -4.53
CA LEU A 138 13.10 -6.68 -3.70
C LEU A 138 11.81 -6.69 -4.53
N ILE A 139 11.81 -6.09 -5.72
CA ILE A 139 10.63 -6.09 -6.61
C ILE A 139 10.29 -7.51 -7.04
N LYS A 140 11.29 -8.31 -7.40
CA LYS A 140 11.11 -9.72 -7.75
C LYS A 140 10.55 -10.52 -6.58
N PHE A 141 11.12 -10.38 -5.39
CA PHE A 141 10.64 -11.04 -4.18
C PHE A 141 9.17 -10.72 -3.88
N LEU A 142 8.82 -9.43 -3.85
CA LEU A 142 7.44 -9.01 -3.62
C LEU A 142 6.51 -9.45 -4.76
N GLY A 143 7.02 -9.47 -6.01
CA GLY A 143 6.29 -10.02 -7.15
C GLY A 143 5.94 -11.49 -6.96
N VAL A 144 6.89 -12.32 -6.54
CA VAL A 144 6.64 -13.75 -6.24
C VAL A 144 5.57 -13.89 -5.16
N LEU A 145 5.64 -13.09 -4.09
CA LEU A 145 4.68 -13.18 -2.99
C LEU A 145 3.27 -12.76 -3.41
N PHE A 146 3.13 -11.61 -4.08
CA PHE A 146 1.83 -10.95 -4.25
C PHE A 146 1.16 -11.17 -5.62
N GLN A 147 1.85 -11.69 -6.64
CA GLN A 147 1.21 -11.98 -7.92
C GLN A 147 0.44 -13.30 -7.88
N ASN A 148 -0.75 -13.28 -8.52
CA ASN A 148 -1.66 -14.43 -8.53
C ASN A 148 -1.40 -15.40 -9.70
N GLU A 149 -0.43 -15.08 -10.56
CA GLU A 149 -0.09 -15.89 -11.74
C GLU A 149 0.72 -17.15 -11.37
N LEU A 150 1.32 -17.16 -10.18
CA LEU A 150 2.11 -18.29 -9.68
C LEU A 150 1.29 -19.13 -8.69
N SER A 151 1.36 -20.43 -8.83
CA SER A 151 0.84 -21.37 -7.83
C SER A 151 1.68 -21.33 -6.53
N ALA A 152 1.13 -21.79 -5.43
CA ALA A 152 1.85 -21.86 -4.16
C ALA A 152 3.18 -22.63 -4.29
N ARG A 153 3.17 -23.74 -5.05
CA ARG A 153 4.38 -24.54 -5.29
C ARG A 153 5.44 -23.76 -6.04
N GLU A 154 5.09 -23.08 -7.13
CA GLU A 154 6.04 -22.27 -7.91
C GLU A 154 6.62 -21.13 -7.08
N LYS A 155 5.80 -20.49 -6.23
CA LYS A 155 6.28 -19.47 -5.30
C LYS A 155 7.31 -20.02 -4.33
N LYS A 156 7.04 -21.18 -3.69
CA LYS A 156 7.96 -21.85 -2.78
C LYS A 156 9.29 -22.18 -3.46
N ASP A 157 9.22 -22.80 -4.65
CA ASP A 157 10.40 -23.16 -5.43
C ASP A 157 11.27 -21.94 -5.78
N ILE A 158 10.66 -20.82 -6.15
CA ILE A 158 11.38 -19.58 -6.48
C ILE A 158 11.98 -18.94 -5.21
N LEU A 159 11.21 -18.88 -4.11
CA LEU A 159 11.67 -18.28 -2.86
C LEU A 159 12.87 -19.04 -2.28
N GLU A 160 12.85 -20.37 -2.34
CA GLU A 160 13.97 -21.20 -1.89
C GLU A 160 15.19 -21.05 -2.80
N ARG A 161 15.00 -21.20 -4.11
CA ARG A 161 16.08 -21.21 -5.10
C ARG A 161 16.74 -19.84 -5.27
N ASP A 162 15.95 -18.77 -5.43
CA ASP A 162 16.44 -17.45 -5.85
C ASP A 162 16.70 -16.52 -4.68
N PHE A 163 16.05 -16.75 -3.53
CA PHE A 163 16.17 -15.91 -2.33
C PHE A 163 16.77 -16.63 -1.13
N ASN A 164 17.05 -17.93 -1.28
CA ASN A 164 17.63 -18.76 -0.22
C ASN A 164 16.79 -18.74 1.08
N ILE A 165 15.46 -18.69 0.94
CA ILE A 165 14.53 -18.70 2.06
C ILE A 165 14.17 -20.15 2.37
N PRO A 166 14.49 -20.66 3.57
CA PRO A 166 14.18 -22.04 3.91
C PRO A 166 12.65 -22.23 4.03
N MET A 167 12.14 -23.24 3.35
CA MET A 167 10.72 -23.62 3.41
C MET A 167 10.45 -24.38 4.70
N THR A 168 10.27 -23.65 5.80
CA THR A 168 9.79 -24.22 7.06
C THR A 168 8.29 -24.47 6.99
N GLU A 169 7.75 -25.42 7.77
CA GLU A 169 6.31 -25.72 7.83
C GLU A 169 5.45 -24.47 8.05
N ILE A 170 5.92 -23.58 8.92
CA ILE A 170 5.22 -22.30 9.20
C ILE A 170 5.20 -21.43 7.95
N PHE A 171 6.35 -21.24 7.28
CA PHE A 171 6.44 -20.36 6.12
C PHE A 171 5.70 -20.95 4.91
N GLU A 172 5.72 -22.27 4.74
CA GLU A 172 4.91 -22.95 3.73
C GLU A 172 3.42 -22.71 3.92
N SER A 173 2.94 -22.85 5.16
CA SER A 173 1.54 -22.56 5.50
C SER A 173 1.15 -21.11 5.20
N GLU A 174 2.00 -20.15 5.55
CA GLU A 174 1.76 -18.73 5.27
C GLU A 174 1.69 -18.42 3.75
N VAL A 175 2.53 -19.09 2.94
CA VAL A 175 2.49 -18.92 1.48
C VAL A 175 1.21 -19.55 0.91
N ASP A 176 0.77 -20.70 1.42
CA ASP A 176 -0.46 -21.35 1.01
C ASP A 176 -1.68 -20.49 1.38
N ASP A 177 -1.72 -19.95 2.60
CA ASP A 177 -2.79 -19.08 3.07
C ASP A 177 -2.88 -17.78 2.25
N MET A 178 -1.73 -17.20 1.91
CA MET A 178 -1.66 -16.01 1.03
C MET A 178 -2.20 -16.30 -0.38
N CYS A 179 -1.91 -17.48 -0.94
CA CYS A 179 -2.43 -17.90 -2.23
C CYS A 179 -3.94 -18.12 -2.18
N ASN A 180 -4.45 -18.79 -1.16
CA ASN A 180 -5.87 -19.05 -0.97
C ASN A 180 -6.66 -17.76 -0.79
N LEU A 181 -6.15 -16.83 0.03
CA LEU A 181 -6.77 -15.54 0.26
C LEU A 181 -6.83 -14.70 -1.04
N SER A 182 -5.76 -14.68 -1.81
CA SER A 182 -5.71 -13.93 -3.07
C SER A 182 -6.64 -14.50 -4.13
N GLN A 183 -6.79 -15.84 -4.20
CA GLN A 183 -7.75 -16.50 -5.08
C GLN A 183 -9.19 -16.20 -4.67
N GLY A 184 -9.53 -16.29 -3.39
CA GLY A 184 -10.86 -15.96 -2.88
C GLY A 184 -11.27 -14.52 -3.19
N VAL A 185 -10.37 -13.56 -3.02
CA VAL A 185 -10.60 -12.14 -3.37
C VAL A 185 -10.79 -11.96 -4.88
N ALA A 186 -10.02 -12.68 -5.71
CA ALA A 186 -10.15 -12.61 -7.17
C ALA A 186 -11.49 -13.20 -7.64
N GLU A 187 -11.93 -14.32 -7.08
CA GLU A 187 -13.22 -14.95 -7.38
C GLU A 187 -14.40 -14.07 -6.97
N GLU A 188 -14.35 -13.46 -5.78
CA GLU A 188 -15.38 -12.55 -5.32
C GLU A 188 -15.47 -11.29 -6.19
N ALA A 189 -14.33 -10.74 -6.61
CA ALA A 189 -14.28 -9.60 -7.52
C ALA A 189 -14.82 -9.96 -8.91
N MET A 190 -14.55 -11.17 -9.39
CA MET A 190 -15.06 -11.68 -10.66
C MET A 190 -16.58 -11.87 -10.61
N GLN A 191 -17.12 -12.47 -9.55
CA GLN A 191 -18.56 -12.65 -9.35
C GLN A 191 -19.28 -11.30 -9.26
N LYS A 192 -18.74 -10.35 -8.50
CA LYS A 192 -19.29 -8.98 -8.43
C LYS A 192 -19.26 -8.28 -9.80
N GLY A 193 -18.19 -8.45 -10.57
CA GLY A 193 -18.07 -7.88 -11.91
C GLY A 193 -19.09 -8.50 -12.90
N LEU A 194 -19.30 -9.81 -12.85
CA LEU A 194 -20.31 -10.51 -13.66
C LEU A 194 -21.72 -10.05 -13.31
N GLU A 195 -22.04 -9.92 -12.01
CA GLU A 195 -23.37 -9.46 -11.58
C GLU A 195 -23.62 -8.01 -11.98
N GLN A 196 -22.65 -7.12 -11.82
CA GLN A 196 -22.75 -5.73 -12.30
C GLN A 196 -22.93 -5.66 -13.80
N GLY A 197 -22.14 -6.41 -14.59
CA GLY A 197 -22.27 -6.45 -16.05
C GLY A 197 -23.63 -7.00 -16.50
N ARG A 198 -24.18 -7.98 -15.78
CA ARG A 198 -25.50 -8.51 -16.01
C ARG A 198 -26.60 -7.46 -15.75
N GLN A 199 -26.50 -6.72 -14.64
CA GLN A 199 -27.45 -5.66 -14.28
C GLN A 199 -27.41 -4.51 -15.29
N GLU A 200 -26.20 -4.05 -15.66
CA GLU A 200 -26.01 -3.00 -16.67
C GLU A 200 -26.56 -3.43 -18.04
N GLY A 201 -26.33 -4.70 -18.43
CA GLY A 201 -26.87 -5.26 -19.68
C GLY A 201 -28.38 -5.32 -19.70
N ILE A 202 -29.03 -5.67 -18.58
CA ILE A 202 -30.51 -5.67 -18.44
C ILE A 202 -31.03 -4.24 -18.52
N GLU A 203 -30.39 -3.27 -17.87
CA GLU A 203 -30.82 -1.87 -17.86
C GLU A 203 -30.69 -1.23 -19.25
N GLN A 204 -29.58 -1.48 -19.93
CA GLN A 204 -29.40 -1.06 -21.32
C GLN A 204 -30.42 -1.71 -22.26
N GLY A 205 -30.68 -3.00 -22.11
CA GLY A 205 -31.70 -3.71 -22.89
C GLY A 205 -33.12 -3.16 -22.67
N ARG A 206 -33.47 -2.81 -21.43
CA ARG A 206 -34.75 -2.14 -21.12
C ARG A 206 -34.84 -0.76 -21.75
N THR A 207 -33.78 0.02 -21.69
CA THR A 207 -33.70 1.36 -22.31
C THR A 207 -33.84 1.26 -23.84
N TYR A 208 -33.19 0.30 -24.47
CA TYR A 208 -33.29 0.06 -25.91
C TYR A 208 -34.71 -0.36 -26.30
N ALA A 209 -35.34 -1.25 -25.55
CA ALA A 209 -36.71 -1.70 -25.80
C ALA A 209 -37.72 -0.55 -25.68
N LEU A 210 -37.51 0.40 -24.77
CA LEU A 210 -38.33 1.60 -24.64
C LEU A 210 -38.14 2.55 -25.82
N ILE A 211 -36.91 2.78 -26.27
CA ILE A 211 -36.63 3.63 -27.43
C ILE A 211 -37.29 3.08 -28.69
N VAL A 212 -37.15 1.78 -28.97
CA VAL A 212 -37.75 1.12 -30.14
C VAL A 212 -39.28 1.17 -30.10
N LYS A 213 -39.89 1.14 -28.91
CA LYS A 213 -41.36 1.17 -28.75
C LYS A 213 -41.97 2.56 -28.95
N TYR A 214 -41.19 3.63 -28.81
CA TYR A 214 -41.66 5.02 -28.86
C TYR A 214 -41.05 5.87 -29.98
N THR A 215 -40.25 5.26 -30.87
CA THR A 215 -39.79 5.94 -32.08
C THR A 215 -40.73 5.61 -33.22
N PRO A 216 -41.43 6.60 -33.85
CA PRO A 216 -42.37 6.41 -34.91
C PRO A 216 -41.72 5.91 -36.22
#